data_81bc0cbb2cca395ba7108a165820dee4
#
_entry.id   81bc0cbb2cca395ba7108a165820dee4
#
_cell.length_a   1.000
_cell.length_b   1.000
_cell.length_c   1.000
_cell.angle_alpha   90.00
_cell.angle_beta   90.00
_cell.angle_gamma   90.00
#
_symmetry.space_group_name_H-M   'P 1'
#
loop_
_entity.id
_entity.type
_entity.pdbx_description
1 polymer ?
#
loop_
_entity_poly.entity_id
_entity_poly.type
_entity_poly.pdbx_seq_one_letter_code
_entity_poly.pdbx_strand_id
1 'polypeptide(L)'
;MINSIAKCLAIIGILAVFSGVLVAEIFDMDAICDSTTLDIEVLQDWHSVEGETLTRQKLVTINVGELWPGQDFRLPVRMVVPASQKAKGFHLTGGSTPGRLEEDFRPNGVFRELLNGGVGLVFTVVQEPGSYGERDLARAAEERFARTLNPHVKIQYWAWPATLMRAITAAYAESAHFEKGKVAVTGGSKNGASPSMAILHDDRMTAVHATVSPIWDSPLRLCDRAAWKELDSQEGRRGPFSGGHYGPTFNREVLEQGHTWEDLQTFTREISDEVFISRNLKNLRRRGVAMLFHPGTHDCVAYDMAWGGAEHPDIPVYLGANTGHGKRGHPRLERGQSNKSAFLLTHFFPEEISGRLLVPP
;
A
#
# COMPACT_ATOMS: atom_id res chain seq x y z
N MET A 1 34.12 32.96 -68.74
CA MET A 1 34.81 32.01 -67.85
C MET A 1 34.64 32.51 -66.43
N ILE A 2 33.61 32.06 -65.78
CA ILE A 2 33.30 32.42 -64.37
C ILE A 2 33.00 31.12 -63.63
N ASN A 3 33.87 30.74 -62.73
CA ASN A 3 33.74 29.59 -61.87
C ASN A 3 32.76 29.91 -60.74
N SER A 4 31.68 29.14 -60.65
CA SER A 4 30.75 29.21 -59.59
C SER A 4 31.11 28.15 -58.53
N ILE A 5 31.54 28.58 -57.36
CA ILE A 5 31.84 27.71 -56.22
C ILE A 5 30.54 27.59 -55.42
N ALA A 6 29.95 26.44 -55.50
CA ALA A 6 28.82 26.09 -54.61
C ALA A 6 29.32 25.79 -53.22
N LYS A 7 28.89 26.60 -52.24
CA LYS A 7 29.13 26.32 -50.81
C LYS A 7 28.03 25.35 -50.30
N CYS A 8 28.40 24.11 -50.05
CA CYS A 8 27.59 23.18 -49.26
C CYS A 8 27.67 23.56 -47.79
N LEU A 9 26.60 24.12 -47.27
CA LEU A 9 26.39 24.24 -45.83
C LEU A 9 25.84 22.90 -45.31
N ALA A 10 26.67 22.13 -44.65
CA ALA A 10 26.26 20.95 -43.89
C ALA A 10 25.64 21.44 -42.57
N ILE A 11 24.31 21.37 -42.46
CA ILE A 11 23.59 21.54 -41.20
C ILE A 11 23.75 20.22 -40.43
N ILE A 12 24.66 20.20 -39.47
CA ILE A 12 24.75 19.12 -38.47
C ILE A 12 23.65 19.37 -37.44
N GLY A 13 22.50 18.72 -37.65
CA GLY A 13 21.45 18.65 -36.65
C GLY A 13 21.94 17.80 -35.48
N ILE A 14 22.26 18.43 -34.36
CA ILE A 14 22.46 17.74 -33.09
C ILE A 14 21.10 17.27 -32.63
N LEU A 15 20.76 16.02 -32.94
CA LEU A 15 19.69 15.30 -32.24
C LEU A 15 20.19 15.09 -30.80
N ALA A 16 19.83 15.97 -29.90
CA ALA A 16 19.87 15.71 -28.47
C ALA A 16 18.86 14.58 -28.21
N VAL A 17 19.34 13.34 -28.21
CA VAL A 17 18.61 12.21 -27.65
C VAL A 17 18.53 12.49 -26.16
N PHE A 18 17.43 13.07 -25.72
CA PHE A 18 17.03 13.00 -24.33
C PHE A 18 16.78 11.52 -24.03
N SER A 19 17.81 10.83 -23.57
CA SER A 19 17.66 9.57 -22.86
C SER A 19 17.02 9.91 -21.51
N GLY A 20 15.71 10.21 -21.53
CA GLY A 20 14.93 10.10 -20.32
C GLY A 20 15.10 8.65 -19.88
N VAL A 21 15.76 8.42 -18.76
CA VAL A 21 15.68 7.14 -18.07
C VAL A 21 14.20 6.97 -17.77
N LEU A 22 13.52 6.16 -18.58
CA LEU A 22 12.20 5.65 -18.24
C LEU A 22 12.42 4.84 -16.97
N VAL A 23 12.11 5.43 -15.84
CA VAL A 23 11.93 4.65 -14.61
C VAL A 23 10.84 3.66 -14.96
N ALA A 24 11.19 2.39 -15.00
CA ALA A 24 10.21 1.35 -15.30
C ALA A 24 9.16 1.42 -14.18
N GLU A 25 7.91 1.65 -14.55
CA GLU A 25 6.79 1.62 -13.62
C GLU A 25 6.86 0.32 -12.80
N ILE A 26 6.71 0.43 -11.47
CA ILE A 26 6.76 -0.75 -10.59
C ILE A 26 5.59 -1.70 -10.92
N PHE A 27 4.46 -1.16 -11.39
CA PHE A 27 3.25 -1.93 -11.66
C PHE A 27 2.81 -1.81 -13.12
N ASP A 28 2.60 -2.95 -13.74
CA ASP A 28 1.79 -3.06 -14.95
C ASP A 28 0.31 -3.06 -14.54
N MET A 29 -0.32 -1.90 -14.61
CA MET A 29 -1.71 -1.74 -14.17
C MET A 29 -2.71 -2.44 -15.10
N ASP A 30 -2.38 -2.65 -16.36
CA ASP A 30 -3.22 -3.42 -17.28
C ASP A 30 -3.24 -4.89 -16.84
N ALA A 31 -2.09 -5.47 -16.53
CA ALA A 31 -2.00 -6.82 -15.97
C ALA A 31 -2.65 -6.93 -14.59
N ILE A 32 -2.46 -5.96 -13.71
CA ILE A 32 -3.09 -5.90 -12.38
C ILE A 32 -4.63 -5.89 -12.48
N CYS A 33 -5.18 -5.16 -13.44
CA CYS A 33 -6.62 -5.02 -13.62
C CYS A 33 -7.25 -6.15 -14.45
N ASP A 34 -6.46 -6.95 -15.11
CA ASP A 34 -6.96 -8.08 -15.95
C ASP A 34 -7.47 -9.23 -15.07
N SER A 35 -8.78 -9.40 -15.04
CA SER A 35 -9.41 -10.50 -14.30
C SER A 35 -9.19 -11.87 -14.92
N THR A 36 -8.81 -11.95 -16.19
CA THR A 36 -8.60 -13.24 -16.87
C THR A 36 -7.33 -13.94 -16.40
N THR A 37 -6.38 -13.20 -15.84
CA THR A 37 -5.10 -13.69 -15.32
C THR A 37 -5.12 -14.01 -13.82
N LEU A 38 -6.28 -13.89 -13.15
CA LEU A 38 -6.40 -14.16 -11.71
C LEU A 38 -6.19 -15.64 -11.35
N ASP A 39 -6.41 -16.55 -12.29
CA ASP A 39 -6.30 -17.99 -12.07
C ASP A 39 -6.92 -18.41 -10.73
N ILE A 40 -8.23 -18.14 -10.61
CA ILE A 40 -8.98 -18.27 -9.35
C ILE A 40 -9.15 -19.74 -8.98
N GLU A 41 -8.70 -20.11 -7.79
CA GLU A 41 -9.05 -21.36 -7.15
C GLU A 41 -10.07 -21.11 -6.04
N VAL A 42 -11.22 -21.75 -6.11
CA VAL A 42 -12.29 -21.59 -5.11
C VAL A 42 -12.04 -22.56 -3.95
N LEU A 43 -11.74 -22.02 -2.78
CA LEU A 43 -11.58 -22.78 -1.53
C LEU A 43 -12.91 -22.98 -0.82
N GLN A 44 -13.75 -21.94 -0.80
CA GLN A 44 -15.13 -21.97 -0.29
C GLN A 44 -15.99 -21.12 -1.23
N ASP A 45 -16.99 -21.73 -1.84
CA ASP A 45 -17.90 -20.98 -2.71
C ASP A 45 -18.89 -20.14 -1.90
N TRP A 46 -19.64 -19.29 -2.59
CA TRP A 46 -20.62 -18.41 -1.98
C TRP A 46 -21.64 -19.17 -1.12
N HIS A 47 -21.61 -18.93 0.17
CA HIS A 47 -22.51 -19.51 1.15
C HIS A 47 -23.03 -18.43 2.11
N SER A 48 -24.18 -18.70 2.72
CA SER A 48 -24.78 -17.82 3.72
C SER A 48 -24.17 -18.06 5.10
N VAL A 49 -23.87 -16.98 5.82
CA VAL A 49 -23.38 -17.03 7.19
C VAL A 49 -24.34 -16.27 8.09
N GLU A 50 -24.95 -17.01 9.00
CA GLU A 50 -25.91 -16.50 9.98
C GLU A 50 -25.19 -15.71 11.08
N GLY A 51 -25.86 -14.67 11.59
CA GLY A 51 -25.36 -13.81 12.66
C GLY A 51 -26.27 -12.61 12.89
N GLU A 52 -25.82 -11.61 13.63
CA GLU A 52 -26.55 -10.34 13.79
C GLU A 52 -26.74 -9.60 12.44
N THR A 53 -25.88 -9.86 11.49
CA THR A 53 -25.99 -9.45 10.10
C THR A 53 -25.83 -10.68 9.22
N LEU A 54 -26.84 -11.01 8.45
CA LEU A 54 -26.80 -12.10 7.49
C LEU A 54 -25.90 -11.70 6.32
N THR A 55 -24.87 -12.51 6.04
CA THR A 55 -23.92 -12.26 4.98
C THR A 55 -23.80 -13.41 4.01
N ARG A 56 -23.29 -13.15 2.81
CA ARG A 56 -22.76 -14.18 1.92
C ARG A 56 -21.25 -14.03 1.85
N GLN A 57 -20.57 -15.16 1.89
CA GLN A 57 -19.10 -15.18 1.94
C GLN A 57 -18.53 -16.16 0.94
N LYS A 58 -17.34 -15.83 0.43
CA LYS A 58 -16.57 -16.66 -0.48
C LYS A 58 -15.08 -16.55 -0.12
N LEU A 59 -14.36 -17.66 -0.21
CA LEU A 59 -12.90 -17.68 -0.08
C LEU A 59 -12.30 -18.26 -1.35
N VAL A 60 -11.35 -17.54 -1.93
CA VAL A 60 -10.58 -17.97 -3.10
C VAL A 60 -9.10 -17.79 -2.87
N THR A 61 -8.26 -18.47 -3.64
CA THR A 61 -6.89 -18.01 -3.90
C THR A 61 -6.82 -17.40 -5.29
N ILE A 62 -5.97 -16.41 -5.45
CA ILE A 62 -5.74 -15.72 -6.71
C ILE A 62 -4.25 -15.68 -7.04
N ASN A 63 -3.92 -15.74 -8.31
CA ASN A 63 -2.59 -15.37 -8.78
C ASN A 63 -2.43 -13.84 -8.70
N VAL A 64 -1.44 -13.38 -7.96
CA VAL A 64 -1.11 -11.94 -7.85
C VAL A 64 -0.23 -11.50 -9.02
N GLY A 65 0.60 -12.38 -9.53
CA GLY A 65 1.52 -12.18 -10.64
C GLY A 65 2.88 -12.80 -10.40
N GLU A 66 3.81 -12.58 -11.30
CA GLU A 66 5.17 -13.07 -11.18
C GLU A 66 6.07 -12.11 -10.40
N LEU A 67 6.80 -12.63 -9.42
CA LEU A 67 7.89 -11.91 -8.76
C LEU A 67 9.16 -11.84 -9.64
N TRP A 68 9.39 -12.89 -10.43
CA TRP A 68 10.38 -13.01 -11.50
C TRP A 68 9.94 -14.10 -12.46
N PRO A 69 10.47 -14.16 -13.67
CA PRO A 69 10.02 -15.12 -14.68
C PRO A 69 9.92 -16.56 -14.15
N GLY A 70 8.72 -17.12 -14.24
CA GLY A 70 8.39 -18.45 -13.76
C GLY A 70 8.12 -18.59 -12.28
N GLN A 71 8.08 -17.50 -11.54
CA GLN A 71 7.75 -17.49 -10.10
C GLN A 71 6.50 -16.67 -9.82
N ASP A 72 5.36 -17.26 -10.02
CA ASP A 72 4.07 -16.74 -9.58
C ASP A 72 3.94 -16.80 -8.06
N PHE A 73 3.12 -15.92 -7.49
CA PHE A 73 2.67 -16.11 -6.14
C PHE A 73 1.15 -15.94 -6.00
N ARG A 74 0.58 -16.71 -5.09
CA ARG A 74 -0.85 -16.78 -4.87
C ARG A 74 -1.19 -16.41 -3.44
N LEU A 75 -2.30 -15.70 -3.27
CA LEU A 75 -2.78 -15.31 -1.95
C LEU A 75 -4.29 -15.52 -1.82
N PRO A 76 -4.77 -15.76 -0.59
CA PRO A 76 -6.19 -15.90 -0.33
C PRO A 76 -6.89 -14.55 -0.31
N VAL A 77 -8.13 -14.55 -0.80
CA VAL A 77 -9.05 -13.41 -0.71
C VAL A 77 -10.40 -13.91 -0.15
N ARG A 78 -10.76 -13.43 1.04
CA ARG A 78 -12.09 -13.61 1.61
C ARG A 78 -12.96 -12.42 1.22
N MET A 79 -14.10 -12.68 0.60
CA MET A 79 -15.10 -11.71 0.22
C MET A 79 -16.35 -11.89 1.08
N VAL A 80 -16.89 -10.80 1.59
CA VAL A 80 -18.08 -10.77 2.45
C VAL A 80 -19.01 -9.68 1.95
N VAL A 81 -20.26 -10.05 1.64
CA VAL A 81 -21.27 -9.10 1.16
C VAL A 81 -22.55 -9.22 1.96
N PRO A 82 -23.40 -8.17 2.01
CA PRO A 82 -24.75 -8.30 2.54
C PRO A 82 -25.52 -9.38 1.81
N ALA A 83 -26.30 -10.19 2.53
CA ALA A 83 -27.03 -11.30 1.90
C ALA A 83 -28.16 -10.83 0.96
N SER A 84 -28.75 -9.66 1.24
CA SER A 84 -29.95 -9.14 0.58
C SER A 84 -29.68 -8.29 -0.66
N GLN A 85 -28.45 -7.87 -0.91
CA GLN A 85 -28.10 -6.95 -2.01
C GLN A 85 -26.65 -7.08 -2.44
N LYS A 86 -26.32 -6.56 -3.62
CA LYS A 86 -24.94 -6.38 -4.03
C LYS A 86 -24.26 -5.32 -3.17
N ALA A 87 -22.98 -5.51 -2.91
CA ALA A 87 -22.17 -4.50 -2.24
C ALA A 87 -21.89 -3.31 -3.18
N LYS A 88 -22.20 -2.09 -2.73
CA LYS A 88 -22.04 -0.82 -3.47
C LYS A 88 -20.63 -0.21 -3.27
N GLY A 89 -19.61 -1.02 -3.40
CA GLY A 89 -18.24 -0.73 -3.00
C GLY A 89 -17.85 -1.56 -1.79
N PHE A 90 -16.61 -1.42 -1.33
CA PHE A 90 -16.12 -2.26 -0.22
C PHE A 90 -14.95 -1.66 0.53
N HIS A 91 -14.77 -2.14 1.75
CA HIS A 91 -13.57 -1.94 2.54
C HIS A 91 -12.60 -3.11 2.33
N LEU A 92 -11.34 -2.80 2.04
CA LEU A 92 -10.27 -3.77 1.82
C LEU A 92 -9.17 -3.63 2.87
N THR A 93 -8.70 -4.76 3.39
CA THR A 93 -7.52 -4.81 4.27
C THR A 93 -6.69 -6.06 4.04
N GLY A 94 -5.36 -5.90 4.07
CA GLY A 94 -4.38 -7.00 3.97
C GLY A 94 -3.89 -7.53 5.32
N GLY A 95 -4.50 -7.13 6.42
CA GLY A 95 -4.04 -7.42 7.78
C GLY A 95 -4.53 -8.75 8.38
N SER A 96 -5.02 -9.67 7.57
CA SER A 96 -5.46 -10.98 8.04
C SER A 96 -4.30 -12.00 8.12
N THR A 97 -4.62 -13.21 8.54
CA THR A 97 -3.74 -14.38 8.44
C THR A 97 -4.47 -15.48 7.66
N PRO A 98 -3.76 -16.42 7.01
CA PRO A 98 -4.40 -17.51 6.29
C PRO A 98 -5.47 -18.24 7.10
N GLY A 99 -5.13 -18.71 8.27
CA GLY A 99 -6.09 -19.45 9.12
C GLY A 99 -7.33 -18.65 9.53
N ARG A 100 -7.20 -17.32 9.68
CA ARG A 100 -8.38 -16.48 9.93
C ARG A 100 -9.26 -16.29 8.70
N LEU A 101 -8.68 -16.39 7.52
CA LEU A 101 -9.46 -16.28 6.28
C LEU A 101 -10.23 -17.57 5.98
N GLU A 102 -9.80 -18.71 6.52
CA GLU A 102 -10.49 -20.01 6.37
C GLU A 102 -11.78 -20.08 7.20
N GLU A 103 -11.83 -19.31 8.29
CA GLU A 103 -13.02 -19.23 9.13
C GLU A 103 -14.04 -18.25 8.58
N ASP A 104 -15.34 -18.53 8.80
CA ASP A 104 -16.41 -17.59 8.47
C ASP A 104 -16.26 -16.30 9.26
N PHE A 105 -16.28 -15.19 8.53
CA PHE A 105 -16.19 -13.88 9.14
C PHE A 105 -17.49 -13.49 9.84
N ARG A 106 -17.41 -13.15 11.13
CA ARG A 106 -18.54 -12.64 11.91
C ARG A 106 -18.37 -11.14 12.14
N PRO A 107 -19.17 -10.31 11.46
CA PRO A 107 -19.02 -8.86 11.51
C PRO A 107 -19.37 -8.30 12.89
N ASN A 108 -18.55 -7.36 13.35
CA ASN A 108 -18.80 -6.58 14.56
C ASN A 108 -18.40 -5.12 14.35
N GLY A 109 -18.80 -4.23 15.25
CA GLY A 109 -18.45 -2.82 15.21
C GLY A 109 -18.67 -2.20 13.83
N VAL A 110 -17.69 -1.45 13.34
CA VAL A 110 -17.78 -0.74 12.06
C VAL A 110 -18.03 -1.68 10.87
N PHE A 111 -17.54 -2.90 10.89
CA PHE A 111 -17.75 -3.85 9.78
C PHE A 111 -19.21 -4.25 9.65
N ARG A 112 -19.92 -4.38 10.78
CA ARG A 112 -21.35 -4.62 10.78
C ARG A 112 -22.11 -3.40 10.23
N GLU A 113 -21.72 -2.21 10.61
CA GLU A 113 -22.34 -0.97 10.11
C GLU A 113 -22.14 -0.82 8.59
N LEU A 114 -20.93 -1.11 8.09
CA LEU A 114 -20.65 -1.10 6.66
C LEU A 114 -21.53 -2.08 5.89
N LEU A 115 -21.63 -3.33 6.34
CA LEU A 115 -22.45 -4.35 5.70
C LEU A 115 -23.94 -4.00 5.74
N ASN A 116 -24.44 -3.49 6.86
CA ASN A 116 -25.82 -3.04 6.98
C ASN A 116 -26.14 -1.87 6.04
N GLY A 117 -25.17 -1.01 5.77
CA GLY A 117 -25.24 0.08 4.79
C GLY A 117 -25.02 -0.35 3.33
N GLY A 118 -24.84 -1.64 3.08
CA GLY A 118 -24.65 -2.14 1.71
C GLY A 118 -23.20 -2.11 1.20
N VAL A 119 -22.21 -1.94 2.09
CA VAL A 119 -20.77 -1.95 1.76
C VAL A 119 -20.21 -3.33 2.03
N GLY A 120 -19.48 -3.91 1.07
CA GLY A 120 -18.80 -5.19 1.20
C GLY A 120 -17.50 -5.09 1.99
N LEU A 121 -16.96 -6.25 2.35
CA LEU A 121 -15.65 -6.37 2.98
C LEU A 121 -14.80 -7.35 2.17
N VAL A 122 -13.54 -6.99 1.97
CA VAL A 122 -12.55 -7.85 1.31
C VAL A 122 -11.32 -7.94 2.20
N PHE A 123 -10.89 -9.16 2.48
CA PHE A 123 -9.75 -9.45 3.33
C PHE A 123 -8.72 -10.26 2.57
N THR A 124 -7.45 -9.94 2.73
CA THR A 124 -6.34 -10.71 2.18
C THR A 124 -5.15 -10.70 3.14
N VAL A 125 -4.04 -11.28 2.72
CA VAL A 125 -2.79 -11.37 3.51
C VAL A 125 -1.68 -10.74 2.71
N VAL A 126 -1.14 -9.60 3.17
CA VAL A 126 0.00 -8.95 2.50
C VAL A 126 1.34 -9.26 3.14
N GLN A 127 1.37 -9.61 4.43
CA GLN A 127 2.63 -9.77 5.17
C GLN A 127 3.40 -11.03 4.83
N GLU A 128 2.73 -12.03 4.34
CA GLU A 128 3.28 -13.36 4.10
C GLU A 128 3.03 -13.78 2.65
N PRO A 129 3.70 -13.14 1.66
CA PRO A 129 3.69 -13.67 0.31
C PRO A 129 4.28 -15.08 0.38
N GLY A 130 3.59 -16.05 -0.19
CA GLY A 130 3.97 -17.46 -0.07
C GLY A 130 3.35 -18.23 1.10
N SER A 131 2.48 -17.60 1.92
CA SER A 131 1.78 -18.31 3.01
C SER A 131 0.93 -19.48 2.51
N TYR A 132 0.54 -19.46 1.25
CA TYR A 132 -0.19 -20.53 0.57
C TYR A 132 0.69 -21.39 -0.36
N GLY A 133 1.99 -21.21 -0.36
CA GLY A 133 2.88 -22.00 -1.21
C GLY A 133 4.24 -22.24 -0.60
N GLU A 134 5.08 -21.22 -0.58
CA GLU A 134 6.49 -21.38 -0.23
C GLU A 134 6.95 -20.36 0.79
N ARG A 135 7.25 -20.82 2.01
CA ARG A 135 7.79 -19.97 3.10
C ARG A 135 9.10 -19.28 2.73
N ASP A 136 9.86 -19.84 1.79
CA ASP A 136 11.16 -19.32 1.36
C ASP A 136 11.07 -18.26 0.26
N LEU A 137 9.89 -18.04 -0.32
CA LEU A 137 9.72 -17.10 -1.43
C LEU A 137 10.08 -15.66 -1.06
N ALA A 138 9.63 -15.22 0.13
CA ALA A 138 9.94 -13.88 0.60
C ALA A 138 11.45 -13.67 0.79
N ARG A 139 12.15 -14.68 1.31
CA ARG A 139 13.62 -14.63 1.48
C ARG A 139 14.32 -14.60 0.13
N ALA A 140 13.93 -15.44 -0.81
CA ALA A 140 14.50 -15.48 -2.15
C ALA A 140 14.29 -14.14 -2.89
N ALA A 141 13.14 -13.49 -2.70
CA ALA A 141 12.86 -12.16 -3.26
C ALA A 141 13.79 -11.10 -2.66
N GLU A 142 13.97 -11.08 -1.33
CA GLU A 142 14.88 -10.15 -0.66
C GLU A 142 16.34 -10.36 -1.10
N GLU A 143 16.80 -11.58 -1.25
CA GLU A 143 18.14 -11.90 -1.75
C GLU A 143 18.33 -11.43 -3.20
N ARG A 144 17.31 -11.58 -4.05
CA ARG A 144 17.34 -11.06 -5.43
C ARG A 144 17.37 -9.54 -5.43
N PHE A 145 16.52 -8.91 -4.64
CA PHE A 145 16.52 -7.45 -4.50
C PHE A 145 17.89 -6.94 -4.04
N ALA A 146 18.47 -7.56 -3.03
CA ALA A 146 19.78 -7.15 -2.51
C ALA A 146 20.88 -7.19 -3.57
N ARG A 147 20.79 -8.07 -4.57
CA ARG A 147 21.75 -8.16 -5.68
C ARG A 147 21.47 -7.20 -6.82
N THR A 148 20.20 -6.83 -7.05
CA THR A 148 19.80 -6.18 -8.31
C THR A 148 19.24 -4.78 -8.14
N LEU A 149 18.81 -4.40 -6.94
CA LEU A 149 18.02 -3.19 -6.63
C LEU A 149 16.77 -3.06 -7.52
N ASN A 150 16.25 -4.17 -8.04
CA ASN A 150 15.03 -4.14 -8.83
C ASN A 150 13.81 -4.04 -7.90
N PRO A 151 13.02 -2.95 -7.93
CA PRO A 151 11.88 -2.78 -7.05
C PRO A 151 10.78 -3.82 -7.27
N HIS A 152 10.68 -4.39 -8.47
CA HIS A 152 9.68 -5.40 -8.82
C HIS A 152 9.85 -6.70 -8.02
N VAL A 153 11.07 -7.09 -7.68
CA VAL A 153 11.32 -8.27 -6.84
C VAL A 153 11.32 -7.97 -5.34
N LYS A 154 11.18 -6.70 -4.95
CA LYS A 154 11.08 -6.32 -3.54
C LYS A 154 9.67 -6.54 -3.02
N ILE A 155 9.52 -7.43 -2.07
CA ILE A 155 8.21 -7.82 -1.50
C ILE A 155 7.39 -6.60 -1.10
N GLN A 156 7.98 -5.64 -0.38
CA GLN A 156 7.24 -4.47 0.09
C GLN A 156 6.92 -3.44 -0.99
N TYR A 157 7.68 -3.40 -2.09
CA TYR A 157 7.41 -2.43 -3.16
C TYR A 157 6.45 -2.96 -4.20
N TRP A 158 6.52 -4.24 -4.51
CA TRP A 158 5.66 -4.83 -5.51
C TRP A 158 4.61 -5.77 -4.93
N ALA A 159 4.99 -6.84 -4.22
CA ALA A 159 4.08 -7.90 -3.85
C ALA A 159 2.95 -7.44 -2.91
N TRP A 160 3.26 -6.65 -1.89
CA TRP A 160 2.25 -6.19 -0.94
C TRP A 160 1.21 -5.25 -1.57
N PRO A 161 1.59 -4.19 -2.31
CA PRO A 161 0.59 -3.36 -2.98
C PRO A 161 -0.16 -4.11 -4.08
N ALA A 162 0.54 -4.93 -4.90
CA ALA A 162 -0.07 -5.74 -5.94
C ALA A 162 -1.16 -6.67 -5.38
N THR A 163 -0.93 -7.26 -4.21
CA THR A 163 -1.92 -8.10 -3.52
C THR A 163 -3.24 -7.37 -3.28
N LEU A 164 -3.19 -6.13 -2.80
CA LEU A 164 -4.40 -5.32 -2.58
C LEU A 164 -5.09 -4.98 -3.90
N MET A 165 -4.32 -4.56 -4.89
CA MET A 165 -4.86 -4.20 -6.20
C MET A 165 -5.49 -5.41 -6.91
N ARG A 166 -4.86 -6.59 -6.83
CA ARG A 166 -5.42 -7.84 -7.38
C ARG A 166 -6.65 -8.32 -6.60
N ALA A 167 -6.71 -8.10 -5.28
CA ALA A 167 -7.92 -8.39 -4.49
C ALA A 167 -9.12 -7.51 -4.93
N ILE A 168 -8.89 -6.26 -5.37
CA ILE A 168 -9.93 -5.43 -5.99
C ILE A 168 -10.38 -6.04 -7.31
N THR A 169 -9.44 -6.49 -8.13
CA THR A 169 -9.76 -7.14 -9.41
C THR A 169 -10.59 -8.41 -9.19
N ALA A 170 -10.24 -9.23 -8.18
CA ALA A 170 -11.00 -10.42 -7.81
C ALA A 170 -12.41 -10.10 -7.32
N ALA A 171 -12.57 -9.08 -6.47
CA ALA A 171 -13.88 -8.64 -6.00
C ALA A 171 -14.77 -8.16 -7.18
N TYR A 172 -14.23 -7.40 -8.12
CA TYR A 172 -14.98 -6.92 -9.27
C TYR A 172 -15.26 -8.01 -10.33
N ALA A 173 -14.48 -9.10 -10.35
CA ALA A 173 -14.81 -10.28 -11.15
C ALA A 173 -16.09 -10.97 -10.65
N GLU A 174 -16.41 -10.87 -9.36
CA GLU A 174 -17.65 -11.35 -8.73
C GLU A 174 -18.81 -10.35 -8.91
N SER A 175 -19.07 -9.96 -10.15
CA SER A 175 -20.03 -8.89 -10.51
C SER A 175 -21.48 -9.18 -10.10
N ALA A 176 -21.83 -10.43 -9.79
CA ALA A 176 -23.12 -10.79 -9.18
C ALA A 176 -23.24 -10.28 -7.72
N HIS A 177 -22.11 -10.02 -7.06
CA HIS A 177 -22.00 -9.70 -5.64
C HIS A 177 -21.47 -8.31 -5.35
N PHE A 178 -20.67 -7.74 -6.24
CA PHE A 178 -20.06 -6.42 -6.10
C PHE A 178 -20.45 -5.51 -7.27
N GLU A 179 -20.73 -4.25 -6.94
CA GLU A 179 -20.81 -3.15 -7.91
C GLU A 179 -19.52 -2.34 -7.86
N LYS A 180 -19.14 -1.73 -8.99
CA LYS A 180 -18.06 -0.75 -9.00
C LYS A 180 -18.50 0.47 -8.19
N GLY A 181 -17.67 0.88 -7.23
CA GLY A 181 -18.03 1.95 -6.31
C GLY A 181 -16.82 2.37 -5.46
N LYS A 182 -17.08 2.98 -4.32
CA LYS A 182 -16.03 3.40 -3.39
C LYS A 182 -15.25 2.21 -2.85
N VAL A 183 -13.93 2.30 -2.89
CA VAL A 183 -13.02 1.32 -2.28
C VAL A 183 -12.15 2.03 -1.25
N ALA A 184 -12.33 1.70 0.02
CA ALA A 184 -11.49 2.19 1.10
C ALA A 184 -10.49 1.12 1.53
N VAL A 185 -9.21 1.47 1.59
CA VAL A 185 -8.16 0.54 2.04
C VAL A 185 -7.61 0.97 3.40
N THR A 186 -7.41 -0.01 4.29
CA THR A 186 -6.84 0.29 5.61
C THR A 186 -5.78 -0.71 6.01
N GLY A 187 -4.84 -0.24 6.84
CA GLY A 187 -3.84 -1.14 7.42
C GLY A 187 -2.92 -0.43 8.42
N GLY A 188 -2.10 -1.24 9.09
CA GLY A 188 -1.11 -0.74 10.04
C GLY A 188 0.23 -1.44 9.86
N SER A 189 1.35 -0.75 10.13
CA SER A 189 2.70 -1.27 9.94
C SER A 189 2.93 -1.69 8.48
N LYS A 190 3.40 -2.89 8.23
CA LYS A 190 3.53 -3.49 6.90
C LYS A 190 2.22 -3.43 6.10
N ASN A 191 1.10 -3.71 6.78
CA ASN A 191 -0.24 -3.60 6.18
C ASN A 191 -0.68 -2.14 5.97
N GLY A 192 0.01 -1.16 6.55
CA GLY A 192 -0.21 0.27 6.31
C GLY A 192 0.65 0.79 5.15
N ALA A 193 1.85 0.24 4.97
CA ALA A 193 2.70 0.56 3.83
C ALA A 193 2.04 0.15 2.51
N SER A 194 1.48 -1.06 2.45
CA SER A 194 0.83 -1.59 1.25
C SER A 194 -0.28 -0.69 0.68
N PRO A 195 -1.30 -0.27 1.46
CA PRO A 195 -2.36 0.60 0.95
C PRO A 195 -1.85 2.01 0.61
N SER A 196 -0.82 2.52 1.32
CA SER A 196 -0.24 3.82 1.02
C SER A 196 0.48 3.86 -0.33
N MET A 197 1.06 2.74 -0.74
CA MET A 197 1.64 2.61 -2.08
C MET A 197 0.56 2.29 -3.13
N ALA A 198 -0.28 1.30 -2.87
CA ALA A 198 -1.29 0.86 -3.84
C ALA A 198 -2.20 1.99 -4.30
N ILE A 199 -2.57 2.93 -3.41
CA ILE A 199 -3.44 4.07 -3.75
C ILE A 199 -2.80 5.06 -4.73
N LEU A 200 -1.47 5.04 -4.86
CA LEU A 200 -0.76 5.89 -5.83
C LEU A 200 -1.02 5.42 -7.26
N HIS A 201 -1.19 4.12 -7.46
CA HIS A 201 -1.24 3.45 -8.76
C HIS A 201 -2.66 3.05 -9.17
N ASP A 202 -3.51 2.67 -8.22
CA ASP A 202 -4.84 2.12 -8.53
C ASP A 202 -5.94 3.16 -8.33
N ASP A 203 -6.46 3.69 -9.43
CA ASP A 203 -7.52 4.69 -9.43
C ASP A 203 -8.88 4.16 -8.92
N ARG A 204 -9.03 2.85 -8.76
CA ARG A 204 -10.22 2.23 -8.16
C ARG A 204 -10.28 2.47 -6.65
N MET A 205 -9.13 2.75 -6.01
CA MET A 205 -9.07 3.08 -4.59
C MET A 205 -9.43 4.54 -4.36
N THR A 206 -10.39 4.78 -3.47
CA THR A 206 -10.96 6.11 -3.21
C THR A 206 -10.69 6.64 -1.82
N ALA A 207 -10.18 5.80 -0.92
CA ALA A 207 -9.79 6.20 0.43
C ALA A 207 -8.67 5.34 1.00
N VAL A 208 -7.79 5.95 1.81
CA VAL A 208 -6.73 5.26 2.55
C VAL A 208 -6.69 5.72 3.99
N HIS A 209 -6.72 4.76 4.94
CA HIS A 209 -6.38 4.99 6.33
C HIS A 209 -5.25 4.05 6.73
N ALA A 210 -4.09 4.61 7.01
CA ALA A 210 -2.91 3.82 7.34
C ALA A 210 -2.24 4.28 8.64
N THR A 211 -1.81 3.31 9.45
CA THR A 211 -0.99 3.58 10.62
C THR A 211 0.43 3.11 10.35
N VAL A 212 1.42 3.87 10.84
CA VAL A 212 2.83 3.49 10.76
C VAL A 212 3.27 3.17 9.32
N SER A 213 2.95 4.04 8.38
CA SER A 213 3.34 3.84 6.98
C SER A 213 4.38 4.85 6.52
N PRO A 214 5.20 4.50 5.52
CA PRO A 214 6.16 5.40 4.89
C PRO A 214 5.42 6.36 3.93
N ILE A 215 4.87 7.42 4.48
CA ILE A 215 4.10 8.41 3.69
C ILE A 215 4.95 9.57 3.21
N TRP A 216 6.13 9.79 3.81
CA TRP A 216 7.03 10.90 3.48
C TRP A 216 8.35 10.42 2.89
N ASP A 217 8.85 11.17 1.93
CA ASP A 217 10.18 11.03 1.34
C ASP A 217 11.26 11.70 2.18
N SER A 218 11.30 11.37 3.46
CA SER A 218 12.27 11.94 4.40
C SER A 218 13.72 11.60 4.01
N PRO A 219 14.72 12.37 4.47
CA PRO A 219 16.13 12.08 4.22
C PRO A 219 16.52 10.65 4.59
N LEU A 220 15.96 10.08 5.68
CA LEU A 220 16.20 8.68 6.03
C LEU A 220 15.66 7.72 4.98
N ARG A 221 14.46 7.99 4.45
CA ARG A 221 13.84 7.18 3.38
C ARG A 221 14.60 7.25 2.08
N LEU A 222 15.17 8.41 1.80
CA LEU A 222 15.97 8.66 0.61
C LEU A 222 17.45 8.26 0.77
N CYS A 223 17.79 7.52 1.81
CA CYS A 223 19.15 7.04 2.07
C CYS A 223 20.18 8.16 2.24
N ASP A 224 19.80 9.30 2.79
CA ASP A 224 20.75 10.34 3.11
C ASP A 224 21.71 9.88 4.20
N ARG A 225 23.01 9.79 3.85
CA ARG A 225 24.04 9.26 4.75
C ARG A 225 24.27 10.16 5.97
N ALA A 226 24.09 11.47 5.83
CA ALA A 226 24.25 12.40 6.94
C ALA A 226 23.11 12.24 7.95
N ALA A 227 21.85 12.13 7.47
CA ALA A 227 20.70 11.86 8.32
C ALA A 227 20.83 10.52 9.07
N TRP A 228 21.36 9.48 8.41
CA TRP A 228 21.62 8.19 9.05
C TRP A 228 22.70 8.26 10.12
N LYS A 229 23.81 8.96 9.88
CA LYS A 229 24.86 9.16 10.87
C LYS A 229 24.37 9.96 12.07
N GLU A 230 23.55 10.97 11.83
CA GLU A 230 22.93 11.75 12.90
C GLU A 230 22.02 10.87 13.76
N LEU A 231 21.18 10.06 13.15
CA LEU A 231 20.30 9.14 13.87
C LEU A 231 21.09 8.13 14.71
N ASP A 232 22.13 7.53 14.14
CA ASP A 232 22.98 6.56 14.83
C ASP A 232 23.75 7.18 15.99
N SER A 233 24.06 8.48 15.92
CA SER A 233 24.77 9.20 17.00
C SER A 233 23.89 9.53 18.21
N GLN A 234 22.55 9.42 18.07
CA GLN A 234 21.62 9.75 19.15
C GLN A 234 21.53 8.62 20.18
N GLU A 235 21.92 8.91 21.42
CA GLU A 235 21.83 7.96 22.52
C GLU A 235 20.39 7.48 22.76
N GLY A 236 20.25 6.19 23.08
CA GLY A 236 18.95 5.58 23.38
C GLY A 236 18.05 5.28 22.18
N ARG A 237 18.47 5.58 20.96
CA ARG A 237 17.69 5.31 19.74
C ARG A 237 18.14 4.04 19.00
N ARG A 238 18.86 3.16 19.67
CA ARG A 238 19.23 1.84 19.13
C ARG A 238 18.00 0.92 19.14
N GLY A 239 17.89 0.06 18.14
CA GLY A 239 16.82 -0.93 18.03
C GLY A 239 15.91 -0.66 16.82
N PRO A 240 14.64 -0.19 17.00
CA PRO A 240 13.72 -0.06 15.85
C PRO A 240 14.22 0.87 14.76
N PHE A 241 15.14 1.77 15.09
CA PHE A 241 15.75 2.70 14.14
C PHE A 241 17.00 2.15 13.45
N SER A 242 17.63 1.12 14.01
CA SER A 242 18.89 0.57 13.50
C SER A 242 18.71 -0.45 12.38
N GLY A 243 17.51 -0.68 11.91
CA GLY A 243 17.32 -1.65 10.83
C GLY A 243 15.89 -1.85 10.39
N GLY A 244 15.69 -2.11 9.15
CA GLY A 244 14.52 -2.77 8.61
C GLY A 244 13.25 -1.94 8.40
N HIS A 245 13.08 -0.79 9.04
CA HIS A 245 11.81 -0.07 9.01
C HIS A 245 11.74 1.08 8.00
N TYR A 246 12.86 1.44 7.39
CA TYR A 246 12.96 2.58 6.50
C TYR A 246 13.18 2.20 5.02
N GLY A 247 12.69 1.06 4.60
CA GLY A 247 12.77 0.66 3.21
C GLY A 247 14.04 -0.13 2.87
N PRO A 248 14.50 -0.10 1.63
CA PRO A 248 15.56 -0.97 1.14
C PRO A 248 16.92 -0.72 1.82
N THR A 249 17.05 0.42 2.46
CA THR A 249 18.27 0.84 3.14
C THR A 249 18.69 -0.03 4.29
N PHE A 250 17.79 -0.82 4.78
CA PHE A 250 18.05 -1.62 5.95
C PHE A 250 18.57 -2.98 5.64
N ASN A 251 18.63 -3.30 4.41
CA ASN A 251 19.30 -4.51 4.02
C ASN A 251 20.80 -4.23 4.06
N ARG A 252 21.42 -4.42 5.23
CA ARG A 252 22.85 -4.65 5.32
C ARG A 252 23.30 -5.59 4.20
N GLU A 253 22.46 -6.54 3.85
CA GLU A 253 22.56 -7.45 2.72
C GLU A 253 22.80 -6.76 1.38
N VAL A 254 22.18 -5.61 1.13
CA VAL A 254 22.42 -4.82 -0.09
C VAL A 254 23.86 -4.32 -0.16
N LEU A 255 24.38 -3.79 0.94
CA LEU A 255 25.77 -3.34 1.03
C LEU A 255 26.74 -4.53 1.00
N GLU A 256 26.37 -5.66 1.61
CA GLU A 256 27.15 -6.91 1.58
C GLU A 256 27.21 -7.54 0.17
N GLN A 257 26.24 -7.24 -0.70
CA GLN A 257 26.25 -7.61 -2.12
C GLN A 257 27.08 -6.66 -2.99
N GLY A 258 27.72 -5.65 -2.39
CA GLY A 258 28.65 -4.75 -3.06
C GLY A 258 28.05 -3.43 -3.56
N HIS A 259 26.78 -3.17 -3.32
CA HIS A 259 26.18 -1.87 -3.57
C HIS A 259 26.73 -0.81 -2.60
N THR A 260 26.77 0.41 -3.07
CA THR A 260 27.20 1.58 -2.26
C THR A 260 25.99 2.31 -1.65
N TRP A 261 26.25 3.25 -0.75
CA TRP A 261 25.21 4.17 -0.27
C TRP A 261 24.69 5.07 -1.40
N GLU A 262 25.53 5.42 -2.33
CA GLU A 262 25.19 6.21 -3.49
C GLU A 262 24.24 5.45 -4.42
N ASP A 263 24.44 4.15 -4.59
CA ASP A 263 23.50 3.28 -5.34
C ASP A 263 22.13 3.25 -4.66
N LEU A 264 22.10 3.07 -3.34
CA LEU A 264 20.86 3.08 -2.56
C LEU A 264 20.15 4.45 -2.62
N GLN A 265 20.91 5.54 -2.54
CA GLN A 265 20.36 6.88 -2.64
C GLN A 265 19.78 7.16 -4.03
N THR A 266 20.48 6.72 -5.07
CA THR A 266 19.98 6.81 -6.45
C THR A 266 18.70 6.01 -6.61
N PHE A 267 18.72 4.75 -6.22
CA PHE A 267 17.57 3.86 -6.25
C PHE A 267 16.34 4.45 -5.54
N THR A 268 16.51 4.91 -4.30
CA THR A 268 15.36 5.43 -3.52
C THR A 268 14.80 6.74 -4.08
N ARG A 269 15.64 7.57 -4.73
CA ARG A 269 15.18 8.76 -5.43
C ARG A 269 14.42 8.42 -6.70
N GLU A 270 14.91 7.46 -7.48
CA GLU A 270 14.26 7.01 -8.71
C GLU A 270 12.87 6.45 -8.47
N ILE A 271 12.66 5.69 -7.38
CA ILE A 271 11.35 5.11 -7.07
C ILE A 271 10.49 6.02 -6.18
N SER A 272 10.95 7.20 -5.77
CA SER A 272 10.26 8.00 -4.76
C SER A 272 8.84 8.41 -5.17
N ASP A 273 8.62 8.69 -6.46
CA ASP A 273 7.32 9.06 -7.00
C ASP A 273 6.35 7.86 -7.06
N GLU A 274 6.89 6.64 -7.04
CA GLU A 274 6.12 5.40 -7.04
C GLU A 274 5.72 4.92 -5.63
N VAL A 275 6.37 5.46 -4.56
CA VAL A 275 6.25 4.90 -3.21
C VAL A 275 5.71 5.88 -2.16
N PHE A 276 5.91 7.20 -2.31
CA PHE A 276 5.61 8.15 -1.25
C PHE A 276 4.37 9.00 -1.53
N ILE A 277 3.49 9.07 -0.53
CA ILE A 277 2.31 9.95 -0.56
C ILE A 277 2.71 11.41 -0.76
N SER A 278 3.78 11.86 -0.09
CA SER A 278 4.28 13.24 -0.17
C SER A 278 4.55 13.70 -1.60
N ARG A 279 5.06 12.80 -2.44
CA ARG A 279 5.33 13.07 -3.85
C ARG A 279 4.06 13.13 -4.71
N ASN A 280 2.98 12.49 -4.27
CA ASN A 280 1.76 12.29 -5.05
C ASN A 280 0.55 13.06 -4.52
N LEU A 281 0.71 13.87 -3.47
CA LEU A 281 -0.40 14.52 -2.76
C LEU A 281 -1.34 15.31 -3.68
N LYS A 282 -0.76 16.07 -4.64
CA LYS A 282 -1.54 16.85 -5.62
C LYS A 282 -2.40 15.96 -6.51
N ASN A 283 -1.88 14.83 -6.96
CA ASN A 283 -2.61 13.87 -7.80
C ASN A 283 -3.73 13.19 -6.99
N LEU A 284 -3.43 12.73 -5.78
CA LEU A 284 -4.41 12.10 -4.89
C LEU A 284 -5.58 13.04 -4.58
N ARG A 285 -5.29 14.32 -4.31
CA ARG A 285 -6.33 15.34 -4.11
C ARG A 285 -7.17 15.57 -5.35
N ARG A 286 -6.55 15.65 -6.53
CA ARG A 286 -7.27 15.79 -7.81
C ARG A 286 -8.22 14.62 -8.07
N ARG A 287 -7.83 13.39 -7.67
CA ARG A 287 -8.66 12.20 -7.74
C ARG A 287 -9.77 12.18 -6.67
N GLY A 288 -9.76 13.12 -5.72
CA GLY A 288 -10.71 13.15 -4.60
C GLY A 288 -10.48 12.04 -3.56
N VAL A 289 -9.25 11.53 -3.46
CA VAL A 289 -8.92 10.47 -2.51
C VAL A 289 -9.03 10.99 -1.08
N ALA A 290 -9.84 10.32 -0.26
CA ALA A 290 -9.88 10.56 1.17
C ALA A 290 -8.67 9.90 1.85
N MET A 291 -7.96 10.66 2.70
CA MET A 291 -6.73 10.19 3.35
C MET A 291 -6.74 10.51 4.83
N LEU A 292 -6.28 9.57 5.67
CA LEU A 292 -5.95 9.82 7.07
C LEU A 292 -4.82 8.89 7.50
N PHE A 293 -3.73 9.46 7.97
CA PHE A 293 -2.58 8.72 8.47
C PHE A 293 -2.47 8.85 9.98
N HIS A 294 -2.07 7.78 10.66
CA HIS A 294 -2.03 7.73 12.12
C HIS A 294 -0.70 7.18 12.63
N PRO A 295 0.40 7.95 12.58
CA PRO A 295 1.66 7.57 13.19
C PRO A 295 1.65 7.73 14.71
N GLY A 296 2.44 6.89 15.41
CA GLY A 296 2.70 7.03 16.84
C GLY A 296 3.95 7.87 17.10
N THR A 297 3.93 8.72 18.12
CA THR A 297 5.07 9.60 18.46
C THR A 297 6.29 8.86 19.01
N HIS A 298 6.13 7.60 19.42
CA HIS A 298 7.22 6.72 19.90
C HIS A 298 7.41 5.51 18.98
N ASP A 299 7.01 5.64 17.73
CA ASP A 299 7.16 4.61 16.73
C ASP A 299 8.49 4.78 15.94
N CYS A 300 8.87 3.74 15.21
CA CYS A 300 10.01 3.76 14.31
C CYS A 300 9.90 4.83 13.19
N VAL A 301 8.71 5.32 12.90
CA VAL A 301 8.47 6.39 11.92
C VAL A 301 8.45 7.81 12.55
N ALA A 302 8.82 7.95 13.81
CA ALA A 302 8.76 9.24 14.51
C ALA A 302 9.65 10.32 13.85
N TYR A 303 10.78 9.93 13.31
CA TYR A 303 11.65 10.84 12.57
C TYR A 303 10.95 11.36 11.30
N ASP A 304 10.43 10.45 10.50
CA ASP A 304 9.71 10.81 9.27
C ASP A 304 8.54 11.74 9.57
N MET A 305 7.83 11.47 10.67
CA MET A 305 6.70 12.27 11.11
C MET A 305 7.12 13.70 11.49
N ALA A 306 8.22 13.85 12.22
CA ALA A 306 8.73 15.16 12.60
C ALA A 306 9.17 15.96 11.37
N TRP A 307 9.90 15.33 10.47
CA TRP A 307 10.33 15.92 9.20
C TRP A 307 9.13 16.22 8.30
N GLY A 308 8.25 15.25 8.10
CA GLY A 308 7.10 15.35 7.19
C GLY A 308 6.06 16.36 7.66
N GLY A 309 5.88 16.54 8.97
CA GLY A 309 4.99 17.56 9.52
C GLY A 309 5.47 18.99 9.24
N ALA A 310 6.78 19.20 9.11
CA ALA A 310 7.35 20.47 8.72
C ALA A 310 7.28 20.71 7.19
N GLU A 311 7.68 19.73 6.41
CA GLU A 311 7.81 19.86 4.96
C GLU A 311 6.47 19.65 4.20
N HIS A 312 5.58 18.82 4.75
CA HIS A 312 4.30 18.45 4.14
C HIS A 312 3.13 18.61 5.11
N PRO A 313 2.87 19.82 5.64
CA PRO A 313 1.82 20.06 6.65
C PRO A 313 0.41 19.74 6.14
N ASP A 314 0.26 19.64 4.83
CA ASP A 314 -1.01 19.38 4.17
C ASP A 314 -1.41 17.90 4.13
N ILE A 315 -0.53 16.97 4.51
CA ILE A 315 -0.88 15.55 4.60
C ILE A 315 -1.71 15.35 5.87
N PRO A 316 -2.94 14.84 5.77
CA PRO A 316 -3.80 14.68 6.93
C PRO A 316 -3.28 13.57 7.86
N VAL A 317 -2.81 14.00 9.02
CA VAL A 317 -2.22 13.11 10.03
C VAL A 317 -2.92 13.30 11.36
N TYR A 318 -3.33 12.18 11.96
CA TYR A 318 -3.73 12.13 13.37
C TYR A 318 -2.60 11.56 14.22
N LEU A 319 -2.05 12.37 15.09
CA LEU A 319 -0.92 11.97 15.93
C LEU A 319 -1.35 11.13 17.12
N GLY A 320 -0.88 9.89 17.18
CA GLY A 320 -0.97 9.06 18.39
C GLY A 320 0.06 9.46 19.44
N ALA A 321 -0.24 10.48 20.25
CA ALA A 321 0.68 10.95 21.30
C ALA A 321 1.04 9.83 22.29
N ASN A 322 2.34 9.65 22.59
CA ASN A 322 2.89 8.61 23.47
C ASN A 322 2.48 7.17 23.08
N THR A 323 2.18 6.93 21.81
CA THR A 323 1.96 5.59 21.29
C THR A 323 3.18 5.12 20.52
N GLY A 324 3.50 3.84 20.65
CA GLY A 324 4.51 3.15 19.85
C GLY A 324 3.85 2.25 18.81
N HIS A 325 4.64 1.31 18.29
CA HIS A 325 4.22 0.35 17.29
C HIS A 325 3.29 -0.73 17.89
N GLY A 326 2.00 -0.37 18.09
CA GLY A 326 0.97 -1.38 18.34
C GLY A 326 0.98 -2.07 19.70
N LYS A 327 1.05 -1.38 20.81
CA LYS A 327 0.78 -2.00 22.13
C LYS A 327 -0.73 -2.24 22.29
N ARG A 328 -1.14 -3.51 22.26
CA ARG A 328 -2.51 -3.92 22.61
C ARG A 328 -2.86 -3.47 24.04
N GLY A 329 -4.10 -3.01 24.22
CA GLY A 329 -4.62 -2.62 25.55
C GLY A 329 -4.28 -1.21 26.02
N HIS A 330 -3.66 -0.38 25.18
CA HIS A 330 -3.44 1.03 25.54
C HIS A 330 -4.71 1.84 25.20
N PRO A 331 -5.23 2.71 26.11
CA PRO A 331 -6.46 3.50 25.88
C PRO A 331 -6.43 4.34 24.59
N ARG A 332 -5.26 4.63 24.07
CA ARG A 332 -5.07 5.41 22.83
C ARG A 332 -5.20 4.57 21.56
N LEU A 333 -5.12 3.23 21.67
CA LEU A 333 -5.46 2.34 20.55
C LEU A 333 -6.96 2.39 20.25
N GLU A 334 -7.81 2.57 21.27
CA GLU A 334 -9.25 2.76 21.11
C GLU A 334 -9.56 4.01 20.30
N ARG A 335 -8.84 5.10 20.52
CA ARG A 335 -8.97 6.33 19.71
C ARG A 335 -8.57 6.08 18.24
N GLY A 336 -7.49 5.36 18.02
CA GLY A 336 -7.08 4.97 16.65
C GLY A 336 -8.13 4.13 15.94
N GLN A 337 -8.75 3.18 16.64
CA GLN A 337 -9.86 2.38 16.10
C GLN A 337 -11.11 3.23 15.87
N SER A 338 -11.45 4.12 16.81
CA SER A 338 -12.56 5.06 16.67
C SER A 338 -12.36 5.99 15.47
N ASN A 339 -11.15 6.51 15.28
CA ASN A 339 -10.81 7.35 14.13
C ASN A 339 -10.92 6.59 12.80
N LYS A 340 -10.44 5.35 12.76
CA LYS A 340 -10.59 4.49 11.58
C LYS A 340 -12.07 4.24 11.28
N SER A 341 -12.87 3.94 12.31
CA SER A 341 -14.30 3.71 12.16
C SER A 341 -15.00 4.96 11.65
N ALA A 342 -14.75 6.11 12.26
CA ALA A 342 -15.30 7.39 11.83
C ALA A 342 -14.88 7.72 10.38
N PHE A 343 -13.62 7.52 10.04
CA PHE A 343 -13.11 7.74 8.69
C PHE A 343 -13.85 6.87 7.65
N LEU A 344 -14.00 5.58 7.91
CA LEU A 344 -14.69 4.66 7.01
C LEU A 344 -16.17 5.04 6.86
N LEU A 345 -16.88 5.30 7.97
CA LEU A 345 -18.28 5.69 7.93
C LEU A 345 -18.48 7.02 7.20
N THR A 346 -17.64 8.02 7.46
CA THR A 346 -17.70 9.30 6.74
C THR A 346 -17.44 9.13 5.25
N HIS A 347 -16.51 8.25 4.87
CA HIS A 347 -16.23 8.00 3.46
C HIS A 347 -17.40 7.33 2.75
N PHE A 348 -17.97 6.27 3.32
CA PHE A 348 -19.05 5.53 2.68
C PHE A 348 -20.42 6.22 2.80
N PHE A 349 -20.68 6.86 3.94
CA PHE A 349 -22.00 7.44 4.30
C PHE A 349 -21.88 8.93 4.70
N PRO A 350 -21.40 9.82 3.81
CA PRO A 350 -21.12 11.21 4.18
C PRO A 350 -22.37 11.99 4.61
N GLU A 351 -23.54 11.69 4.05
CA GLU A 351 -24.79 12.38 4.36
C GLU A 351 -25.34 12.02 5.73
N GLU A 352 -25.18 10.77 6.16
CA GLU A 352 -25.66 10.29 7.45
C GLU A 352 -24.85 10.85 8.63
N ILE A 353 -23.56 11.18 8.41
CA ILE A 353 -22.65 11.63 9.45
C ILE A 353 -22.59 13.14 9.54
N SER A 354 -22.80 13.87 8.44
CA SER A 354 -22.84 15.34 8.48
C SER A 354 -23.85 15.91 9.49
N GLY A 355 -24.93 15.18 9.77
CA GLY A 355 -25.88 15.50 10.83
C GLY A 355 -25.41 15.20 12.27
N ARG A 356 -24.42 14.32 12.44
CA ARG A 356 -23.92 13.90 13.77
C ARG A 356 -22.69 14.69 14.24
N LEU A 357 -21.91 15.24 13.31
CA LEU A 357 -20.69 16.01 13.60
C LEU A 357 -20.95 17.45 14.06
N LEU A 358 -22.22 17.91 14.05
CA LEU A 358 -22.61 19.25 14.48
C LEU A 358 -22.92 19.35 16.00
N VAL A 359 -22.78 18.27 16.74
CA VAL A 359 -22.93 18.29 18.20
C VAL A 359 -21.55 18.14 18.82
N PRO A 360 -20.91 19.21 19.28
CA PRO A 360 -19.69 19.09 20.07
C PRO A 360 -20.00 18.30 21.36
N PRO A 361 -19.05 17.47 21.84
CA PRO A 361 -19.23 16.76 23.10
C PRO A 361 -19.23 17.71 24.30
#